data_f3bb46e98b8c649f3b433a80dc8305d6
#
_entry.id   f3bb46e98b8c649f3b433a80dc8305d6
#
_cell.length_a   1.000
_cell.length_b   1.000
_cell.length_c   1.000
_cell.angle_alpha   90.00
_cell.angle_beta   90.00
_cell.angle_gamma   90.00
#
_symmetry.space_group_name_H-M   'P 1'
#
loop_
_entity.id
_entity.type
_entity.pdbx_description
1 polymer ?
#
loop_
_entity_poly.entity_id
_entity_poly.type
_entity_poly.pdbx_seq_one_letter_code
_entity_poly.pdbx_strand_id
1 'polypeptide(L)'
;MRRQWYIGFGVILLCLFALFAMLQDIVWFFAFLIPIIILWIYDVLQTKHTILRNFPVLGHVRYFLEFLRPEIQQYFIATDESELPFNRETRSMIYQRAKNVRDTIPFGTERDILSVGYTWALHSLSPKHSSEVEPRIDVGGPDCKKPYNASRLNISAMSFGSLSPNAIMALNKGAKLGGFYHNTGEGGLSPYHLQGGDIVFQIGTAYFGCRDDKGNFDENEFIKEASRDEVKMIEIKLSQGAKPSHGGILPAAKLTEEIAKVRKVPMGKDVLSPIAHTAFDNPVGLLHFVKRLRDLSDGKPVGFKLCLGRRHEFMAICKAMLKTNILPDFITIDGAEGGTGAAPVEYTNFIGTPLEAGLVFVHNALVGTGVRDKIRVICSGKVTNGFDLLTNIALGADICNSARAMMMSIGCIQSKQCNANTCPTGVATQKKRLQYGLVVDEKKFLVANFHNNTIKSFLEMVGALGLNNPSDLKPSHIMRRIGVDEVKSFDQIYTYVNPGQFLNGNIPDDYKIHWEHADPDKF
;
A
#
# COMPACT_ATOMS: atom_id res chain seq x y z
N MET A 1 -1.43 41.33 27.96
CA MET A 1 -1.15 40.84 26.60
C MET A 1 -2.09 41.42 25.52
N ARG A 2 -3.41 41.19 25.55
CA ARG A 2 -4.33 41.67 24.50
C ARG A 2 -4.30 43.20 24.33
N ARG A 3 -4.31 43.97 25.43
CA ARG A 3 -4.25 45.45 25.40
C ARG A 3 -2.90 45.98 24.88
N GLN A 4 -1.80 45.32 25.23
CA GLN A 4 -0.45 45.66 24.73
C GLN A 4 -0.32 45.37 23.24
N TRP A 5 -0.96 44.32 22.76
CA TRP A 5 -1.03 43.96 21.36
C TRP A 5 -1.77 45.07 20.55
N TYR A 6 -2.96 45.49 21.02
CA TYR A 6 -3.69 46.56 20.32
C TYR A 6 -2.92 47.88 20.30
N ILE A 7 -2.21 48.21 21.38
CA ILE A 7 -1.35 49.38 21.43
C ILE A 7 -0.17 49.24 20.46
N GLY A 8 0.50 48.08 20.45
CA GLY A 8 1.62 47.81 19.55
C GLY A 8 1.21 47.83 18.08
N PHE A 9 0.06 47.22 17.74
CA PHE A 9 -0.46 47.28 16.39
C PHE A 9 -0.84 48.70 15.95
N GLY A 10 -1.45 49.49 16.83
CA GLY A 10 -1.75 50.91 16.58
C GLY A 10 -0.49 51.74 16.33
N VAL A 11 0.58 51.49 17.10
CA VAL A 11 1.86 52.16 16.89
C VAL A 11 2.49 51.80 15.53
N ILE A 12 2.44 50.51 15.15
CA ILE A 12 2.96 50.06 13.84
C ILE A 12 2.17 50.73 12.70
N LEU A 13 0.84 50.81 12.81
CA LEU A 13 0.01 51.49 11.81
C LEU A 13 0.33 52.98 11.71
N LEU A 14 0.58 53.65 12.84
CA LEU A 14 0.99 55.06 12.87
C LEU A 14 2.38 55.29 12.23
N CYS A 15 3.33 54.39 12.49
CA CYS A 15 4.65 54.45 11.87
C CYS A 15 4.59 54.22 10.34
N LEU A 16 3.78 53.28 9.89
CA LEU A 16 3.55 53.04 8.46
C LEU A 16 2.85 54.23 7.80
N PHE A 17 1.89 54.86 8.49
CA PHE A 17 1.24 56.07 8.04
C PHE A 17 2.23 57.23 7.87
N ALA A 18 3.11 57.48 8.87
CA ALA A 18 4.13 58.52 8.83
C ALA A 18 5.13 58.30 7.70
N LEU A 19 5.58 57.04 7.53
CA LEU A 19 6.51 56.66 6.46
C LEU A 19 5.90 56.89 5.07
N PHE A 20 4.63 56.53 4.86
CA PHE A 20 3.95 56.69 3.60
C PHE A 20 3.56 58.14 3.29
N ALA A 21 3.22 58.92 4.32
CA ALA A 21 2.98 60.36 4.16
C ALA A 21 4.25 61.11 3.70
N MET A 22 5.43 60.63 4.07
CA MET A 22 6.73 61.15 3.59
C MET A 22 7.01 60.81 2.12
N LEU A 23 6.40 59.73 1.57
CA LEU A 23 6.63 59.27 0.19
C LEU A 23 5.65 59.82 -0.84
N GLN A 24 4.74 60.75 -0.48
CA GLN A 24 3.71 61.38 -1.34
C GLN A 24 2.74 60.47 -2.08
N ASP A 25 2.69 59.13 -1.77
CA ASP A 25 1.85 58.16 -2.45
C ASP A 25 0.66 57.71 -1.58
N ILE A 26 -0.17 58.68 -1.21
CA ILE A 26 -1.37 58.51 -0.35
C ILE A 26 -2.34 57.39 -0.87
N VAL A 27 -2.52 57.29 -2.19
CA VAL A 27 -3.42 56.30 -2.78
C VAL A 27 -2.92 54.87 -2.53
N TRP A 28 -1.66 54.57 -2.72
CA TRP A 28 -1.06 53.26 -2.47
C TRP A 28 -1.06 52.92 -1.00
N PHE A 29 -0.89 53.92 -0.12
CA PHE A 29 -0.99 53.72 1.34
C PHE A 29 -2.38 53.22 1.72
N PHE A 30 -3.47 53.86 1.27
CA PHE A 30 -4.79 53.42 1.59
C PHE A 30 -5.14 52.06 0.92
N ALA A 31 -4.65 51.83 -0.30
CA ALA A 31 -4.81 50.54 -0.97
C ALA A 31 -4.20 49.36 -0.16
N PHE A 32 -3.12 49.61 0.58
CA PHE A 32 -2.48 48.58 1.44
C PHE A 32 -3.08 48.53 2.85
N LEU A 33 -3.43 49.67 3.43
CA LEU A 33 -3.94 49.80 4.79
C LEU A 33 -5.38 49.30 4.96
N ILE A 34 -6.26 49.61 4.00
CA ILE A 34 -7.67 49.22 4.09
C ILE A 34 -7.86 47.70 4.18
N PRO A 35 -7.24 46.87 3.34
CA PRO A 35 -7.33 45.40 3.49
C PRO A 35 -6.86 44.91 4.86
N ILE A 36 -5.80 45.48 5.43
CA ILE A 36 -5.29 45.09 6.76
C ILE A 36 -6.29 45.46 7.85
N ILE A 37 -6.91 46.62 7.79
CA ILE A 37 -7.95 47.04 8.73
C ILE A 37 -9.19 46.14 8.63
N ILE A 38 -9.64 45.84 7.41
CA ILE A 38 -10.78 44.94 7.20
C ILE A 38 -10.45 43.55 7.80
N LEU A 39 -9.26 43.01 7.53
CA LEU A 39 -8.82 41.73 8.08
C LEU A 39 -8.75 41.79 9.60
N TRP A 40 -8.23 42.87 10.19
CA TRP A 40 -8.19 43.06 11.64
C TRP A 40 -9.58 43.07 12.25
N ILE A 41 -10.54 43.81 11.67
CA ILE A 41 -11.95 43.84 12.13
C ILE A 41 -12.57 42.45 12.04
N TYR A 42 -12.37 41.77 10.91
CA TYR A 42 -12.86 40.39 10.73
C TYR A 42 -12.31 39.47 11.82
N ASP A 43 -11.00 39.50 12.06
CA ASP A 43 -10.36 38.64 13.07
C ASP A 43 -10.88 38.90 14.49
N VAL A 44 -11.13 40.14 14.86
CA VAL A 44 -11.69 40.49 16.16
C VAL A 44 -13.14 40.04 16.32
N LEU A 45 -13.95 40.12 15.27
CA LEU A 45 -15.38 39.80 15.33
C LEU A 45 -15.67 38.31 15.19
N GLN A 46 -14.86 37.57 14.42
CA GLN A 46 -15.06 36.13 14.21
C GLN A 46 -14.90 35.35 15.53
N THR A 47 -15.62 34.21 15.66
CA THR A 47 -15.66 33.39 16.87
C THR A 47 -15.03 32.02 16.70
N LYS A 48 -14.65 31.63 15.47
CA LYS A 48 -14.17 30.29 15.13
C LYS A 48 -12.71 30.05 15.50
N HIS A 49 -11.86 31.07 15.40
CA HIS A 49 -10.41 30.95 15.57
C HIS A 49 -9.91 31.82 16.71
N THR A 50 -9.64 31.22 17.87
CA THR A 50 -9.20 31.92 19.08
C THR A 50 -7.88 32.69 18.88
N ILE A 51 -6.93 32.12 18.13
CA ILE A 51 -5.63 32.77 17.87
C ILE A 51 -5.81 34.04 17.04
N LEU A 52 -6.57 33.99 15.95
CA LEU A 52 -6.85 35.16 15.12
C LEU A 52 -7.56 36.25 15.93
N ARG A 53 -8.51 35.86 16.77
CA ARG A 53 -9.25 36.80 17.61
C ARG A 53 -8.36 37.49 18.67
N ASN A 54 -7.38 36.77 19.22
CA ASN A 54 -6.46 37.31 20.23
C ASN A 54 -5.28 38.07 19.63
N PHE A 55 -4.86 37.70 18.41
CA PHE A 55 -3.74 38.26 17.67
C PHE A 55 -4.17 38.57 16.23
N PRO A 56 -5.09 39.55 16.03
CA PRO A 56 -5.57 39.89 14.70
C PRO A 56 -4.42 40.19 13.74
N VAL A 57 -4.57 39.83 12.48
CA VAL A 57 -3.58 39.91 11.40
C VAL A 57 -2.37 39.02 11.63
N LEU A 58 -1.64 39.16 12.75
CA LEU A 58 -0.43 38.36 13.03
C LEU A 58 -0.71 36.86 13.19
N GLY A 59 -1.92 36.52 13.66
CA GLY A 59 -2.33 35.12 13.76
C GLY A 59 -2.30 34.37 12.43
N HIS A 60 -2.52 35.07 11.32
CA HIS A 60 -2.45 34.47 9.97
C HIS A 60 -1.03 33.99 9.61
N VAL A 61 0.03 34.60 10.12
CA VAL A 61 1.42 34.17 9.90
C VAL A 61 1.61 32.75 10.44
N ARG A 62 1.02 32.46 11.62
CA ARG A 62 1.06 31.10 12.18
C ARG A 62 0.43 30.08 11.24
N TYR A 63 -0.78 30.35 10.73
CA TYR A 63 -1.47 29.45 9.82
C TYR A 63 -0.74 29.29 8.48
N PHE A 64 -0.14 30.35 8.00
CA PHE A 64 0.71 30.32 6.80
C PHE A 64 1.96 29.45 7.03
N LEU A 65 2.63 29.56 8.17
CA LEU A 65 3.76 28.69 8.52
C LEU A 65 3.35 27.24 8.70
N GLU A 66 2.17 26.99 9.29
CA GLU A 66 1.62 25.61 9.38
C GLU A 66 1.26 25.04 8.00
N PHE A 67 0.79 25.88 7.08
CA PHE A 67 0.54 25.47 5.69
C PHE A 67 1.84 25.10 4.95
N LEU A 68 2.93 25.83 5.17
CA LEU A 68 4.25 25.55 4.58
C LEU A 68 5.02 24.44 5.30
N ARG A 69 4.64 24.10 6.52
CA ARG A 69 5.39 23.16 7.37
C ARG A 69 5.68 21.81 6.70
N PRO A 70 4.73 21.14 6.00
CA PRO A 70 5.00 19.86 5.37
C PRO A 70 6.14 19.92 4.35
N GLU A 71 6.19 20.97 3.54
CA GLU A 71 7.22 21.19 2.53
C GLU A 71 8.56 21.52 3.17
N ILE A 72 8.55 22.41 4.19
CA ILE A 72 9.77 22.76 4.95
C ILE A 72 10.33 21.50 5.63
N GLN A 73 9.47 20.72 6.30
CA GLN A 73 9.87 19.48 6.96
C GLN A 73 10.48 18.48 5.97
N GLN A 74 9.80 18.28 4.81
CA GLN A 74 10.20 17.28 3.83
C GLN A 74 11.47 17.64 3.05
N TYR A 75 11.65 18.92 2.70
CA TYR A 75 12.72 19.34 1.81
C TYR A 75 13.95 19.98 2.51
N PHE A 76 13.78 20.46 3.74
CA PHE A 76 14.84 21.21 4.43
C PHE A 76 15.25 20.62 5.79
N ILE A 77 14.34 19.92 6.49
CA ILE A 77 14.60 19.47 7.86
C ILE A 77 14.82 17.96 7.93
N ALA A 78 14.00 17.16 7.22
CA ALA A 78 14.11 15.71 7.26
C ALA A 78 15.44 15.25 6.67
N THR A 79 16.15 14.38 7.40
CA THR A 79 17.33 13.70 6.91
C THR A 79 16.96 12.64 5.89
N ASP A 80 17.96 12.09 5.21
CA ASP A 80 17.74 11.05 4.20
C ASP A 80 17.10 9.78 4.79
N GLU A 81 17.24 9.52 6.10
CA GLU A 81 16.72 8.34 6.79
C GLU A 81 15.50 8.60 7.71
N SER A 82 15.21 9.84 8.11
CA SER A 82 14.26 10.11 9.21
C SER A 82 12.80 10.29 8.80
N GLU A 83 12.48 10.45 7.52
CA GLU A 83 11.11 10.74 7.08
C GLU A 83 10.22 9.48 7.02
N LEU A 84 8.95 9.62 7.44
CA LEU A 84 7.95 8.56 7.39
C LEU A 84 6.76 8.95 6.48
N PRO A 85 6.11 7.97 5.83
CA PRO A 85 6.34 6.52 5.85
C PRO A 85 7.52 6.03 5.02
N PHE A 86 8.02 6.81 4.05
CA PHE A 86 9.22 6.54 3.25
C PHE A 86 10.19 7.69 3.37
N ASN A 87 11.42 7.37 3.73
CA ASN A 87 12.49 8.34 3.83
C ASN A 87 12.99 8.79 2.44
N ARG A 88 13.83 9.82 2.40
CA ARG A 88 14.32 10.41 1.16
C ARG A 88 15.18 9.43 0.35
N GLU A 89 16.04 8.65 0.99
CA GLU A 89 16.86 7.63 0.36
C GLU A 89 15.99 6.66 -0.46
N THR A 90 14.96 6.08 0.19
CA THR A 90 14.02 5.14 -0.44
C THR A 90 13.30 5.78 -1.64
N ARG A 91 12.79 7.01 -1.48
CA ARG A 91 12.09 7.71 -2.57
C ARG A 91 13.03 8.01 -3.74
N SER A 92 14.25 8.48 -3.45
CA SER A 92 15.26 8.79 -4.46
C SER A 92 15.64 7.56 -5.27
N MET A 93 15.86 6.42 -4.62
CA MET A 93 16.13 5.15 -5.29
C MET A 93 14.99 4.73 -6.23
N ILE A 94 13.72 4.84 -5.78
CA ILE A 94 12.56 4.53 -6.62
C ILE A 94 12.54 5.42 -7.87
N TYR A 95 12.73 6.74 -7.70
CA TYR A 95 12.75 7.68 -8.82
C TYR A 95 13.91 7.42 -9.79
N GLN A 96 15.08 7.09 -9.28
CA GLN A 96 16.27 6.78 -10.08
C GLN A 96 16.05 5.51 -10.90
N ARG A 97 15.55 4.43 -10.29
CA ARG A 97 15.22 3.17 -10.98
C ARG A 97 14.12 3.36 -12.01
N ALA A 98 13.08 4.13 -11.70
CA ALA A 98 12.02 4.44 -12.65
C ALA A 98 12.55 5.21 -13.88
N LYS A 99 13.47 6.13 -13.70
CA LYS A 99 14.10 6.92 -14.77
C LYS A 99 15.24 6.21 -15.48
N ASN A 100 15.60 5.01 -15.02
CA ASN A 100 16.73 4.25 -15.53
C ASN A 100 18.06 5.07 -15.52
N VAL A 101 18.23 5.83 -14.44
CA VAL A 101 19.40 6.68 -14.24
C VAL A 101 20.18 6.24 -13.06
N ARG A 102 21.09 5.94 -12.68
CA ARG A 102 21.88 5.76 -11.45
C ARG A 102 21.38 4.64 -10.52
N ASP A 103 22.24 3.70 -10.25
CA ASP A 103 22.01 2.58 -9.33
C ASP A 103 23.23 2.29 -8.42
N THR A 104 24.17 3.24 -8.35
CA THR A 104 25.39 3.12 -7.57
C THR A 104 25.55 4.29 -6.59
N ILE A 105 26.13 4.03 -5.44
CA ILE A 105 26.45 5.01 -4.39
C ILE A 105 27.98 5.06 -4.22
N PRO A 106 28.63 6.24 -4.30
CA PRO A 106 30.05 6.39 -4.01
C PRO A 106 30.30 6.38 -2.49
N PHE A 107 31.53 6.19 -2.06
CA PHE A 107 32.07 6.20 -0.69
C PHE A 107 31.61 5.04 0.22
N GLY A 108 30.51 4.36 -0.03
CA GLY A 108 29.98 3.29 0.82
C GLY A 108 28.63 3.62 1.43
N THR A 109 28.23 2.84 2.45
CA THR A 109 26.92 3.00 3.08
C THR A 109 26.85 4.24 3.96
N GLU A 110 25.73 4.98 3.85
CA GLU A 110 25.38 6.08 4.74
C GLU A 110 24.53 5.62 5.94
N ARG A 111 24.19 4.31 6.00
CA ARG A 111 23.37 3.73 7.07
C ARG A 111 24.18 3.40 8.30
N ASP A 112 23.59 3.60 9.48
CA ASP A 112 24.14 3.10 10.74
C ASP A 112 23.99 1.58 10.84
N ILE A 113 25.02 0.86 10.36
CA ILE A 113 25.07 -0.61 10.37
C ILE A 113 25.22 -1.21 11.77
N LEU A 114 25.47 -0.40 12.79
CA LEU A 114 25.61 -0.83 14.17
C LEU A 114 24.31 -0.62 14.98
N SER A 115 23.31 0.02 14.42
CA SER A 115 22.04 0.26 15.08
C SER A 115 21.24 -1.04 15.27
N VAL A 116 20.50 -1.13 16.38
CA VAL A 116 19.56 -2.23 16.63
C VAL A 116 18.45 -2.17 15.58
N GLY A 117 18.13 -3.31 14.98
CA GLY A 117 17.18 -3.44 13.88
C GLY A 117 17.84 -3.46 12.49
N TYR A 118 19.13 -3.11 12.37
CA TYR A 118 19.83 -3.24 11.10
C TYR A 118 19.79 -4.69 10.60
N THR A 119 19.40 -4.86 9.35
CA THR A 119 19.20 -6.17 8.71
C THR A 119 20.05 -6.25 7.44
N TRP A 120 20.71 -7.39 7.22
CA TRP A 120 21.57 -7.64 6.06
C TRP A 120 21.50 -9.08 5.60
N ALA A 121 21.96 -9.35 4.38
CA ALA A 121 22.08 -10.68 3.81
C ALA A 121 23.53 -11.19 3.86
N LEU A 122 23.70 -12.50 4.01
CA LEU A 122 25.02 -13.16 4.05
C LEU A 122 25.46 -13.51 2.63
N HIS A 123 26.50 -12.85 2.13
CA HIS A 123 27.08 -13.17 0.84
C HIS A 123 27.93 -14.47 0.90
N SER A 124 28.06 -15.12 -0.26
CA SER A 124 28.90 -16.33 -0.42
C SER A 124 30.29 -15.97 -0.93
N LEU A 125 31.31 -16.71 -0.52
CA LEU A 125 32.65 -16.69 -1.13
C LEU A 125 32.66 -17.37 -2.51
N SER A 126 31.57 -18.06 -2.88
CA SER A 126 31.35 -18.66 -4.20
C SER A 126 30.06 -18.13 -4.82
N PRO A 127 30.02 -16.84 -5.20
CA PRO A 127 28.84 -16.23 -5.80
C PRO A 127 28.50 -16.89 -7.12
N LYS A 128 27.24 -16.76 -7.54
CA LYS A 128 26.75 -17.23 -8.84
C LYS A 128 26.42 -16.03 -9.73
N HIS A 129 26.48 -16.25 -11.03
CA HIS A 129 25.95 -15.26 -11.96
C HIS A 129 24.43 -15.13 -11.77
N SER A 130 23.94 -13.89 -11.75
CA SER A 130 22.50 -13.65 -11.74
C SER A 130 21.85 -14.19 -13.01
N SER A 131 20.63 -14.72 -12.86
CA SER A 131 19.84 -15.10 -14.03
C SER A 131 19.48 -13.85 -14.83
N GLU A 132 19.66 -13.89 -16.16
CA GLU A 132 19.21 -12.84 -17.08
C GLU A 132 17.67 -12.83 -17.22
N VAL A 133 17.04 -13.99 -16.99
CA VAL A 133 15.59 -14.17 -17.05
C VAL A 133 15.04 -14.34 -15.66
N GLU A 134 14.02 -13.58 -15.31
CA GLU A 134 13.34 -13.70 -14.04
C GLU A 134 12.74 -15.11 -13.85
N PRO A 135 13.11 -15.86 -12.80
CA PRO A 135 12.43 -17.10 -12.43
C PRO A 135 11.03 -16.77 -11.89
N ARG A 136 10.02 -16.94 -12.73
CA ARG A 136 8.62 -16.64 -12.42
C ARG A 136 7.99 -17.75 -11.58
N ILE A 137 6.81 -17.48 -11.04
CA ILE A 137 6.06 -18.39 -10.17
C ILE A 137 4.70 -18.71 -10.78
N ASP A 138 4.39 -20.00 -10.92
CA ASP A 138 3.04 -20.43 -11.28
C ASP A 138 2.11 -20.32 -10.08
N VAL A 139 1.04 -19.56 -10.25
CA VAL A 139 -0.06 -19.42 -9.28
C VAL A 139 -1.23 -20.25 -9.76
N GLY A 140 -1.60 -21.25 -8.98
CA GLY A 140 -2.69 -22.19 -9.24
C GLY A 140 -2.48 -23.45 -8.41
N GLY A 141 -3.46 -23.80 -7.60
CA GLY A 141 -3.49 -25.02 -6.80
C GLY A 141 -4.03 -26.22 -7.58
N PRO A 142 -4.28 -27.35 -6.90
CA PRO A 142 -4.71 -28.60 -7.55
C PRO A 142 -6.02 -28.49 -8.36
N ASP A 143 -6.91 -27.60 -7.93
CA ASP A 143 -8.23 -27.40 -8.56
C ASP A 143 -8.24 -26.29 -9.63
N CYS A 144 -7.11 -25.63 -9.84
CA CYS A 144 -6.97 -24.56 -10.82
C CYS A 144 -6.77 -25.12 -12.23
N LYS A 145 -7.61 -24.68 -13.19
CA LYS A 145 -7.52 -25.13 -14.59
C LYS A 145 -6.67 -24.19 -15.46
N LYS A 146 -6.53 -22.93 -15.04
CA LYS A 146 -5.86 -21.86 -15.78
C LYS A 146 -4.78 -21.16 -14.93
N PRO A 147 -3.70 -21.87 -14.56
CA PRO A 147 -2.65 -21.28 -13.73
C PRO A 147 -2.05 -20.05 -14.40
N TYR A 148 -1.63 -19.07 -13.59
CA TYR A 148 -0.99 -17.85 -14.06
C TYR A 148 0.48 -17.82 -13.68
N ASN A 149 1.35 -17.58 -14.65
CA ASN A 149 2.79 -17.44 -14.43
C ASN A 149 3.12 -16.00 -14.07
N ALA A 150 3.32 -15.72 -12.78
CA ALA A 150 3.48 -14.39 -12.21
C ALA A 150 4.95 -13.98 -12.05
N SER A 151 5.25 -12.69 -12.22
CA SER A 151 6.48 -12.07 -11.75
C SER A 151 6.57 -12.11 -10.22
N ARG A 152 7.79 -12.05 -9.67
CA ARG A 152 7.99 -11.96 -8.22
C ARG A 152 7.71 -10.57 -7.63
N LEU A 153 7.59 -9.53 -8.47
CA LEU A 153 7.18 -8.19 -8.09
C LEU A 153 6.01 -7.73 -8.95
N ASN A 154 4.92 -7.29 -8.35
CA ASN A 154 3.72 -6.87 -9.06
C ASN A 154 3.09 -5.63 -8.44
N ILE A 155 2.09 -5.04 -9.14
CA ILE A 155 1.35 -3.89 -8.65
C ILE A 155 0.27 -4.37 -7.67
N SER A 156 0.37 -3.93 -6.41
CA SER A 156 -0.62 -4.18 -5.37
C SER A 156 -1.94 -3.46 -5.64
N ALA A 157 -2.97 -3.87 -4.92
CA ALA A 157 -4.34 -3.37 -5.02
C ALA A 157 -4.48 -1.85 -4.88
N MET A 158 -4.90 -1.18 -5.96
CA MET A 158 -5.15 0.26 -6.00
C MET A 158 -6.35 0.57 -6.89
N SER A 159 -7.45 1.06 -6.31
CA SER A 159 -8.72 1.23 -7.02
C SER A 159 -8.78 2.50 -7.87
N PHE A 160 -9.50 2.42 -8.99
CA PHE A 160 -10.01 3.59 -9.69
C PHE A 160 -10.96 4.38 -8.76
N GLY A 161 -10.77 5.68 -8.70
CA GLY A 161 -11.43 6.56 -7.73
C GLY A 161 -10.50 6.91 -6.56
N SER A 162 -9.73 5.97 -6.02
CA SER A 162 -8.59 6.31 -5.16
C SER A 162 -7.46 6.93 -5.97
N LEU A 163 -7.10 6.31 -7.10
CA LEU A 163 -6.20 6.85 -8.10
C LEU A 163 -6.98 7.50 -9.25
N SER A 164 -6.31 8.36 -9.99
CA SER A 164 -6.82 8.99 -11.20
C SER A 164 -6.86 8.02 -12.39
N PRO A 165 -7.68 8.30 -13.42
CA PRO A 165 -7.66 7.55 -14.67
C PRO A 165 -6.25 7.42 -15.27
N ASN A 166 -5.51 8.54 -15.34
CA ASN A 166 -4.16 8.56 -15.91
C ASN A 166 -3.19 7.71 -15.12
N ALA A 167 -3.29 7.71 -13.78
CA ALA A 167 -2.44 6.87 -12.95
C ALA A 167 -2.72 5.38 -13.18
N ILE A 168 -4.00 4.97 -13.22
CA ILE A 168 -4.39 3.58 -13.49
C ILE A 168 -3.90 3.14 -14.88
N MET A 169 -4.11 3.96 -15.93
CA MET A 169 -3.65 3.65 -17.28
C MET A 169 -2.13 3.51 -17.36
N ALA A 170 -1.38 4.43 -16.73
CA ALA A 170 0.08 4.37 -16.72
C ALA A 170 0.60 3.10 -16.03
N LEU A 171 -0.01 2.74 -14.90
CA LEU A 171 0.32 1.51 -14.16
C LEU A 171 0.02 0.26 -14.99
N ASN A 172 -1.16 0.16 -15.59
CA ASN A 172 -1.54 -1.03 -16.36
C ASN A 172 -0.74 -1.16 -17.67
N LYS A 173 -0.52 -0.05 -18.41
CA LYS A 173 0.37 -0.07 -19.59
C LYS A 173 1.81 -0.44 -19.21
N GLY A 174 2.29 0.05 -18.06
CA GLY A 174 3.61 -0.32 -17.54
C GLY A 174 3.70 -1.79 -17.15
N ALA A 175 2.65 -2.33 -16.53
CA ALA A 175 2.52 -3.76 -16.23
C ALA A 175 2.58 -4.62 -17.51
N LYS A 176 1.90 -4.19 -18.58
CA LYS A 176 2.00 -4.84 -19.89
C LYS A 176 3.43 -4.86 -20.43
N LEU A 177 4.13 -3.71 -20.37
CA LEU A 177 5.50 -3.58 -20.87
C LEU A 177 6.50 -4.43 -20.09
N GLY A 178 6.33 -4.51 -18.76
CA GLY A 178 7.21 -5.30 -17.89
C GLY A 178 6.76 -6.76 -17.69
N GLY A 179 5.61 -7.16 -18.22
CA GLY A 179 5.12 -8.53 -18.12
C GLY A 179 4.70 -8.95 -16.71
N PHE A 180 4.07 -8.08 -15.92
CA PHE A 180 3.59 -8.36 -14.55
C PHE A 180 2.15 -7.91 -14.36
N TYR A 181 1.49 -8.36 -13.29
CA TYR A 181 0.08 -8.03 -13.09
C TYR A 181 -0.17 -6.71 -12.36
N HIS A 182 -1.36 -6.15 -12.61
CA HIS A 182 -1.94 -5.02 -11.89
C HIS A 182 -3.19 -5.45 -11.14
N ASN A 183 -3.20 -5.33 -9.82
CA ASN A 183 -4.37 -5.62 -8.99
C ASN A 183 -5.32 -4.41 -8.99
N THR A 184 -6.60 -4.62 -9.32
CA THR A 184 -7.61 -3.55 -9.48
C THR A 184 -7.94 -2.81 -8.18
N GLY A 185 -7.65 -3.41 -7.01
CA GLY A 185 -8.25 -2.96 -5.77
C GLY A 185 -9.77 -3.19 -5.76
N GLU A 186 -10.40 -2.86 -4.65
CA GLU A 186 -11.82 -3.14 -4.38
C GLU A 186 -12.83 -2.22 -5.09
N GLY A 187 -12.39 -1.35 -5.99
CA GLY A 187 -13.24 -0.35 -6.65
C GLY A 187 -14.00 -0.84 -7.89
N GLY A 188 -13.88 -2.11 -8.23
CA GLY A 188 -14.36 -2.69 -9.48
C GLY A 188 -13.36 -2.51 -10.63
N LEU A 189 -13.62 -3.19 -11.73
CA LEU A 189 -12.83 -3.10 -12.95
C LEU A 189 -13.29 -1.89 -13.76
N SER A 190 -12.38 -0.96 -14.04
CA SER A 190 -12.67 0.22 -14.86
C SER A 190 -12.04 0.09 -16.26
N PRO A 191 -12.54 0.86 -17.27
CA PRO A 191 -11.91 0.89 -18.60
C PRO A 191 -10.43 1.27 -18.58
N TYR A 192 -10.00 1.98 -17.55
CA TYR A 192 -8.61 2.41 -17.36
C TYR A 192 -7.67 1.28 -16.93
N HIS A 193 -8.20 0.20 -16.35
CA HIS A 193 -7.46 -1.03 -16.08
C HIS A 193 -7.25 -1.90 -17.35
N LEU A 194 -8.10 -1.73 -18.37
CA LEU A 194 -8.08 -2.54 -19.58
C LEU A 194 -7.14 -1.94 -20.64
N GLN A 195 -5.86 -1.80 -20.31
CA GLN A 195 -4.83 -1.28 -21.22
C GLN A 195 -3.89 -2.39 -21.72
N GLY A 196 -4.30 -3.65 -21.55
CA GLY A 196 -3.62 -4.83 -22.05
C GLY A 196 -2.58 -5.43 -21.11
N GLY A 197 -2.43 -4.92 -19.88
CA GLY A 197 -1.67 -5.59 -18.82
C GLY A 197 -2.53 -6.61 -18.09
N ASP A 198 -1.91 -7.68 -17.59
CA ASP A 198 -2.58 -8.72 -16.81
C ASP A 198 -3.18 -8.17 -15.52
N ILE A 199 -4.35 -8.66 -15.15
CA ILE A 199 -5.16 -8.12 -14.05
C ILE A 199 -5.41 -9.20 -12.99
N VAL A 200 -5.28 -8.80 -11.73
CA VAL A 200 -5.91 -9.46 -10.59
C VAL A 200 -7.18 -8.69 -10.24
N PHE A 201 -8.34 -9.29 -10.45
CA PHE A 201 -9.63 -8.69 -10.11
C PHE A 201 -9.92 -8.87 -8.62
N GLN A 202 -9.90 -7.77 -7.86
CA GLN A 202 -10.12 -7.81 -6.42
C GLN A 202 -11.58 -7.51 -6.06
N ILE A 203 -12.17 -8.38 -5.25
CA ILE A 203 -13.53 -8.31 -4.73
C ILE A 203 -13.47 -7.88 -3.27
N GLY A 204 -13.96 -6.67 -2.98
CA GLY A 204 -14.12 -6.17 -1.60
C GLY A 204 -15.50 -6.47 -1.04
N THR A 205 -15.71 -6.08 0.22
CA THR A 205 -16.96 -6.29 0.97
C THR A 205 -18.20 -5.59 0.39
N ALA A 206 -18.01 -4.61 -0.50
CA ALA A 206 -19.10 -3.95 -1.22
C ALA A 206 -19.36 -4.54 -2.61
N TYR A 207 -18.61 -5.55 -3.05
CA TYR A 207 -18.73 -6.22 -4.35
C TYR A 207 -18.75 -5.29 -5.56
N PHE A 208 -18.07 -4.14 -5.52
CA PHE A 208 -18.02 -3.22 -6.64
C PHE A 208 -17.51 -3.92 -7.91
N GLY A 209 -18.27 -3.73 -9.01
CA GLY A 209 -18.04 -4.39 -10.29
C GLY A 209 -18.71 -5.75 -10.44
N CYS A 210 -19.18 -6.38 -9.34
CA CYS A 210 -19.89 -7.67 -9.36
C CYS A 210 -21.04 -7.71 -8.33
N ARG A 211 -21.85 -6.63 -8.24
CA ARG A 211 -22.93 -6.49 -7.26
C ARG A 211 -24.28 -6.26 -7.90
N ASP A 212 -25.32 -6.71 -7.21
CA ASP A 212 -26.71 -6.37 -7.51
C ASP A 212 -27.05 -4.94 -7.02
N ASP A 213 -28.28 -4.47 -7.29
CA ASP A 213 -28.75 -3.15 -6.86
C ASP A 213 -28.92 -3.02 -5.34
N LYS A 214 -28.98 -4.12 -4.61
CA LYS A 214 -29.03 -4.19 -3.14
C LYS A 214 -27.65 -4.21 -2.49
N GLY A 215 -26.60 -4.38 -3.30
CA GLY A 215 -25.22 -4.42 -2.85
C GLY A 215 -24.66 -5.78 -2.50
N ASN A 216 -25.37 -6.86 -2.82
CA ASN A 216 -24.92 -8.21 -2.63
C ASN A 216 -24.12 -8.71 -3.85
N PHE A 217 -23.38 -9.79 -3.68
CA PHE A 217 -22.68 -10.47 -4.77
C PHE A 217 -23.66 -10.96 -5.84
N ASP A 218 -23.36 -10.64 -7.11
CA ASP A 218 -24.11 -11.07 -8.29
C ASP A 218 -23.20 -11.91 -9.21
N GLU A 219 -23.62 -13.16 -9.46
CA GLU A 219 -22.85 -14.10 -10.29
C GLU A 219 -22.71 -13.66 -11.73
N ASN A 220 -23.77 -13.12 -12.33
CA ASN A 220 -23.76 -12.74 -13.74
C ASN A 220 -22.82 -11.56 -13.98
N GLU A 221 -22.87 -10.57 -13.10
CA GLU A 221 -21.94 -9.44 -13.14
C GLU A 221 -20.50 -9.90 -12.87
N PHE A 222 -20.30 -10.86 -11.97
CA PHE A 222 -18.99 -11.44 -11.72
C PHE A 222 -18.44 -12.17 -12.95
N ILE A 223 -19.23 -13.08 -13.55
CA ILE A 223 -18.83 -13.84 -14.76
C ILE A 223 -18.43 -12.90 -15.88
N LYS A 224 -19.20 -11.83 -16.10
CA LYS A 224 -18.92 -10.82 -17.13
C LYS A 224 -17.53 -10.18 -16.98
N GLU A 225 -17.11 -9.85 -15.76
CA GLU A 225 -15.79 -9.27 -15.53
C GLU A 225 -14.69 -10.34 -15.43
N ALA A 226 -14.96 -11.47 -14.77
CA ALA A 226 -13.99 -12.54 -14.57
C ALA A 226 -13.64 -13.31 -15.86
N SER A 227 -14.55 -13.35 -16.85
CA SER A 227 -14.30 -14.04 -18.13
C SER A 227 -13.39 -13.28 -19.09
N ARG A 228 -13.08 -12.00 -18.82
CA ARG A 228 -12.15 -11.22 -19.65
C ARG A 228 -10.76 -11.86 -19.72
N ASP A 229 -10.12 -11.77 -20.88
CA ASP A 229 -8.80 -12.35 -21.10
C ASP A 229 -7.72 -11.69 -20.25
N GLU A 230 -7.84 -10.37 -19.98
CA GLU A 230 -6.90 -9.64 -19.14
C GLU A 230 -6.97 -10.06 -17.67
N VAL A 231 -8.11 -10.56 -17.18
CA VAL A 231 -8.29 -11.03 -15.80
C VAL A 231 -7.67 -12.41 -15.66
N LYS A 232 -6.52 -12.48 -14.99
CA LYS A 232 -5.74 -13.71 -14.80
C LYS A 232 -6.01 -14.39 -13.46
N MET A 233 -6.27 -13.60 -12.41
CA MET A 233 -6.52 -14.11 -11.06
C MET A 233 -7.64 -13.31 -10.39
N ILE A 234 -8.23 -13.87 -9.34
CA ILE A 234 -9.29 -13.27 -8.56
C ILE A 234 -8.88 -13.27 -7.10
N GLU A 235 -9.03 -12.13 -6.44
CA GLU A 235 -8.65 -11.94 -5.04
C GLU A 235 -9.83 -11.44 -4.19
N ILE A 236 -10.23 -12.20 -3.17
CA ILE A 236 -11.22 -11.80 -2.17
C ILE A 236 -10.50 -10.97 -1.11
N LYS A 237 -10.89 -9.71 -0.91
CA LYS A 237 -10.30 -8.88 0.12
C LYS A 237 -11.06 -9.00 1.43
N LEU A 238 -10.48 -9.69 2.41
CA LEU A 238 -11.00 -9.78 3.78
C LEU A 238 -10.64 -8.53 4.59
N SER A 239 -9.39 -8.10 4.50
CA SER A 239 -8.90 -6.89 5.17
C SER A 239 -7.66 -6.31 4.46
N GLN A 240 -7.18 -5.17 4.93
CA GLN A 240 -5.96 -4.51 4.43
C GLN A 240 -5.15 -3.95 5.60
N GLY A 241 -3.82 -3.88 5.48
CA GLY A 241 -2.91 -3.46 6.54
C GLY A 241 -3.15 -2.04 7.07
N ALA A 242 -3.47 -1.11 6.18
CA ALA A 242 -3.64 0.30 6.56
C ALA A 242 -4.85 0.58 7.46
N LYS A 243 -5.86 -0.27 7.46
CA LYS A 243 -7.09 -0.16 8.28
C LYS A 243 -7.79 -1.51 8.37
N PRO A 244 -7.24 -2.47 9.10
CA PRO A 244 -7.85 -3.79 9.24
C PRO A 244 -9.24 -3.68 9.87
N SER A 245 -10.17 -4.53 9.40
CA SER A 245 -11.57 -4.57 9.87
C SER A 245 -12.36 -3.26 9.70
N HIS A 246 -11.85 -2.35 8.89
CA HIS A 246 -12.56 -1.13 8.49
C HIS A 246 -12.85 -1.17 6.99
N GLY A 247 -14.09 -0.96 6.61
CA GLY A 247 -14.52 -0.92 5.20
C GLY A 247 -13.81 0.17 4.38
N GLY A 248 -13.88 0.05 3.07
CA GLY A 248 -13.34 1.05 2.15
C GLY A 248 -14.03 2.41 2.32
N ILE A 249 -13.26 3.49 2.20
CA ILE A 249 -13.77 4.87 2.24
C ILE A 249 -13.36 5.56 0.94
N LEU A 250 -14.33 6.05 0.17
CA LEU A 250 -14.10 7.00 -0.91
C LEU A 250 -14.87 8.30 -0.59
N PRO A 251 -14.17 9.39 -0.28
CA PRO A 251 -14.83 10.68 0.01
C PRO A 251 -15.67 11.18 -1.16
N ALA A 252 -16.83 11.79 -0.88
CA ALA A 252 -17.73 12.36 -1.87
C ALA A 252 -17.03 13.35 -2.82
N ALA A 253 -16.04 14.09 -2.33
CA ALA A 253 -15.23 15.02 -3.12
C ALA A 253 -14.43 14.33 -4.26
N LYS A 254 -14.25 13.01 -4.20
CA LYS A 254 -13.59 12.19 -5.24
C LYS A 254 -14.59 11.39 -6.08
N LEU A 255 -15.87 11.35 -5.70
CA LEU A 255 -16.87 10.57 -6.42
C LEU A 255 -17.32 11.33 -7.66
N THR A 256 -16.98 10.82 -8.83
CA THR A 256 -17.46 11.30 -10.15
C THR A 256 -18.60 10.39 -10.64
N GLU A 257 -19.38 10.86 -11.62
CA GLU A 257 -20.44 10.07 -12.26
C GLU A 257 -19.91 8.74 -12.81
N GLU A 258 -18.72 8.76 -13.39
CA GLU A 258 -18.07 7.57 -13.92
C GLU A 258 -17.72 6.57 -12.81
N ILE A 259 -17.16 7.03 -11.69
CA ILE A 259 -16.86 6.17 -10.53
C ILE A 259 -18.15 5.64 -9.92
N ALA A 260 -19.19 6.48 -9.81
CA ALA A 260 -20.51 6.09 -9.32
C ALA A 260 -21.13 4.98 -10.17
N LYS A 261 -21.00 5.08 -11.51
CA LYS A 261 -21.45 4.06 -12.46
C LYS A 261 -20.69 2.74 -12.31
N VAL A 262 -19.35 2.78 -12.23
CA VAL A 262 -18.52 1.57 -12.05
C VAL A 262 -18.83 0.87 -10.73
N ARG A 263 -19.09 1.64 -9.67
CA ARG A 263 -19.37 1.11 -8.32
C ARG A 263 -20.85 0.83 -8.07
N LYS A 264 -21.76 1.24 -8.99
CA LYS A 264 -23.22 1.18 -8.82
C LYS A 264 -23.67 1.84 -7.49
N VAL A 265 -23.27 3.09 -7.26
CA VAL A 265 -23.56 3.86 -6.03
C VAL A 265 -24.14 5.23 -6.37
N PRO A 266 -24.98 5.82 -5.48
CA PRO A 266 -25.52 7.17 -5.68
C PRO A 266 -24.43 8.24 -5.54
N MET A 267 -24.61 9.36 -6.27
CA MET A 267 -23.75 10.54 -6.19
C MET A 267 -23.98 11.35 -4.88
N GLY A 268 -23.00 12.18 -4.51
CA GLY A 268 -23.13 13.22 -3.48
C GLY A 268 -22.94 12.76 -2.04
N LYS A 269 -22.56 11.51 -1.80
CA LYS A 269 -22.27 10.97 -0.46
C LYS A 269 -20.93 10.22 -0.46
N ASP A 270 -20.31 10.11 0.71
CA ASP A 270 -19.17 9.22 0.90
C ASP A 270 -19.59 7.78 0.60
N VAL A 271 -18.73 7.06 -0.13
CA VAL A 271 -18.96 5.64 -0.42
C VAL A 271 -18.23 4.82 0.63
N LEU A 272 -19.00 4.21 1.51
CA LEU A 272 -18.51 3.35 2.59
C LEU A 272 -18.79 1.89 2.23
N SER A 273 -17.76 1.04 2.29
CA SER A 273 -17.95 -0.40 2.14
C SER A 273 -18.35 -1.02 3.47
N PRO A 274 -19.18 -2.10 3.48
CA PRO A 274 -19.42 -2.90 4.69
C PRO A 274 -18.12 -3.38 5.33
N ILE A 275 -18.16 -3.65 6.63
CA ILE A 275 -16.98 -4.14 7.38
C ILE A 275 -16.67 -5.62 7.10
N ALA A 276 -17.67 -6.40 6.68
CA ALA A 276 -17.56 -7.82 6.40
C ALA A 276 -18.27 -8.19 5.09
N HIS A 277 -17.95 -9.33 4.54
CA HIS A 277 -18.65 -9.91 3.40
C HIS A 277 -20.03 -10.44 3.81
N THR A 278 -21.03 -10.33 2.90
CA THR A 278 -22.36 -10.92 3.07
C THR A 278 -22.46 -12.32 2.46
N ALA A 279 -21.50 -12.71 1.61
CA ALA A 279 -21.50 -14.02 0.94
C ALA A 279 -21.04 -15.17 1.85
N PHE A 280 -20.40 -14.88 2.98
CA PHE A 280 -19.96 -15.85 3.98
C PHE A 280 -19.74 -15.16 5.34
N ASP A 281 -19.82 -15.93 6.43
CA ASP A 281 -19.69 -15.47 7.81
C ASP A 281 -18.73 -16.32 8.66
N ASN A 282 -18.15 -17.37 8.05
CA ASN A 282 -17.24 -18.29 8.73
C ASN A 282 -16.15 -18.82 7.78
N PRO A 283 -15.09 -19.48 8.28
CA PRO A 283 -14.01 -20.02 7.47
C PRO A 283 -14.44 -21.03 6.40
N VAL A 284 -15.35 -21.93 6.73
CA VAL A 284 -15.89 -22.92 5.77
C VAL A 284 -16.64 -22.21 4.65
N GLY A 285 -17.48 -21.23 4.98
CA GLY A 285 -18.19 -20.39 4.01
C GLY A 285 -17.24 -19.62 3.08
N LEU A 286 -16.14 -19.07 3.61
CA LEU A 286 -15.09 -18.44 2.79
C LEU A 286 -14.53 -19.42 1.74
N LEU A 287 -14.20 -20.65 2.13
CA LEU A 287 -13.64 -21.65 1.19
C LEU A 287 -14.66 -22.10 0.14
N HIS A 288 -15.93 -22.25 0.51
CA HIS A 288 -16.99 -22.49 -0.48
C HIS A 288 -17.15 -21.32 -1.45
N PHE A 289 -16.99 -20.08 -0.97
CA PHE A 289 -16.99 -18.91 -1.84
C PHE A 289 -15.77 -18.88 -2.77
N VAL A 290 -14.56 -19.25 -2.30
CA VAL A 290 -13.37 -19.45 -3.15
C VAL A 290 -13.66 -20.46 -4.27
N LYS A 291 -14.20 -21.63 -3.92
CA LYS A 291 -14.57 -22.65 -4.91
C LYS A 291 -15.59 -22.13 -5.92
N ARG A 292 -16.66 -21.48 -5.44
CA ARG A 292 -17.71 -20.89 -6.29
C ARG A 292 -17.12 -19.89 -7.30
N LEU A 293 -16.25 -18.96 -6.86
CA LEU A 293 -15.61 -18.01 -7.77
C LEU A 293 -14.68 -18.68 -8.78
N ARG A 294 -13.97 -19.73 -8.37
CA ARG A 294 -13.13 -20.53 -9.28
C ARG A 294 -13.98 -21.21 -10.36
N ASP A 295 -15.09 -21.83 -9.97
CA ASP A 295 -16.01 -22.48 -10.91
C ASP A 295 -16.61 -21.45 -11.89
N LEU A 296 -17.06 -20.30 -11.40
CA LEU A 296 -17.65 -19.22 -12.21
C LEU A 296 -16.64 -18.52 -13.13
N SER A 297 -15.35 -18.56 -12.82
CA SER A 297 -14.26 -17.97 -13.63
C SER A 297 -13.59 -18.95 -14.58
N ASP A 298 -14.21 -20.12 -14.81
CA ASP A 298 -13.68 -21.19 -15.66
C ASP A 298 -12.29 -21.68 -15.20
N GLY A 299 -12.12 -21.81 -13.88
CA GLY A 299 -10.93 -22.39 -13.25
C GLY A 299 -9.73 -21.48 -13.16
N LYS A 300 -9.89 -20.16 -13.20
CA LYS A 300 -8.81 -19.18 -12.89
C LYS A 300 -8.40 -19.28 -11.42
N PRO A 301 -7.15 -18.91 -11.06
CA PRO A 301 -6.70 -18.89 -9.68
C PRO A 301 -7.55 -17.93 -8.82
N VAL A 302 -8.03 -18.43 -7.68
CA VAL A 302 -8.78 -17.65 -6.69
C VAL A 302 -8.09 -17.73 -5.35
N GLY A 303 -7.81 -16.58 -4.78
CA GLY A 303 -7.22 -16.44 -3.44
C GLY A 303 -7.90 -15.36 -2.63
N PHE A 304 -7.36 -15.08 -1.47
CA PHE A 304 -7.83 -14.00 -0.62
C PHE A 304 -6.69 -13.20 -0.01
N LYS A 305 -7.00 -11.96 0.37
CA LYS A 305 -6.07 -11.03 1.01
C LYS A 305 -6.54 -10.65 2.40
N LEU A 306 -5.61 -10.66 3.36
CA LEU A 306 -5.86 -10.21 4.74
C LEU A 306 -4.65 -9.51 5.34
N CYS A 307 -4.90 -8.64 6.30
CA CYS A 307 -3.94 -8.30 7.35
C CYS A 307 -4.19 -9.27 8.50
N LEU A 308 -3.14 -9.92 8.99
CA LEU A 308 -3.28 -10.85 10.10
C LEU A 308 -3.72 -10.10 11.36
N GLY A 309 -4.80 -10.56 11.98
CA GLY A 309 -5.29 -10.11 13.28
C GLY A 309 -5.12 -11.19 14.34
N ARG A 310 -6.23 -11.73 14.82
CA ARG A 310 -6.22 -12.85 15.75
C ARG A 310 -5.71 -14.11 15.07
N ARG A 311 -4.63 -14.65 15.59
CA ARG A 311 -3.93 -15.79 14.98
C ARG A 311 -4.79 -17.06 14.89
N HIS A 312 -5.69 -17.29 15.88
CA HIS A 312 -6.58 -18.44 15.87
C HIS A 312 -7.61 -18.38 14.71
N GLU A 313 -8.01 -17.19 14.25
CA GLU A 313 -8.91 -17.04 13.10
C GLU A 313 -8.25 -17.54 11.80
N PHE A 314 -6.93 -17.26 11.62
CA PHE A 314 -6.20 -17.83 10.49
C PHE A 314 -6.02 -19.35 10.62
N MET A 315 -5.76 -19.86 11.83
CA MET A 315 -5.74 -21.30 12.09
C MET A 315 -7.10 -21.95 11.84
N ALA A 316 -8.20 -21.23 12.10
CA ALA A 316 -9.55 -21.69 11.75
C ALA A 316 -9.73 -21.85 10.24
N ILE A 317 -9.18 -20.92 9.42
CA ILE A 317 -9.15 -21.08 7.96
C ILE A 317 -8.32 -22.30 7.57
N CYS A 318 -7.17 -22.56 8.20
CA CYS A 318 -6.37 -23.76 7.95
C CYS A 318 -7.15 -25.04 8.29
N LYS A 319 -7.83 -25.10 9.44
CA LYS A 319 -8.71 -26.23 9.80
C LYS A 319 -9.87 -26.40 8.82
N ALA A 320 -10.46 -25.29 8.34
CA ALA A 320 -11.51 -25.33 7.32
C ALA A 320 -11.01 -25.91 6.00
N MET A 321 -9.76 -25.57 5.57
CA MET A 321 -9.12 -26.18 4.39
C MET A 321 -9.02 -27.70 4.54
N LEU A 322 -8.56 -28.17 5.70
CA LEU A 322 -8.48 -29.60 6.00
C LEU A 322 -9.86 -30.28 6.04
N LYS A 323 -10.87 -29.62 6.62
CA LYS A 323 -12.25 -30.12 6.74
C LYS A 323 -12.95 -30.23 5.40
N THR A 324 -12.81 -29.22 4.54
CA THR A 324 -13.52 -29.12 3.26
C THR A 324 -12.74 -29.71 2.09
N ASN A 325 -11.43 -29.90 2.24
CA ASN A 325 -10.48 -30.20 1.17
C ASN A 325 -10.52 -29.16 0.02
N ILE A 326 -10.94 -27.91 0.31
CA ILE A 326 -10.90 -26.79 -0.63
C ILE A 326 -9.72 -25.89 -0.26
N LEU A 327 -8.82 -25.65 -1.22
CA LEU A 327 -7.65 -24.80 -1.03
C LEU A 327 -7.79 -23.53 -1.89
N PRO A 328 -7.44 -22.33 -1.36
CA PRO A 328 -7.21 -21.17 -2.21
C PRO A 328 -5.93 -21.40 -3.02
N ASP A 329 -5.85 -20.79 -4.21
CA ASP A 329 -4.66 -20.89 -5.05
C ASP A 329 -3.52 -20.00 -4.53
N PHE A 330 -3.87 -18.91 -3.85
CA PHE A 330 -2.93 -18.02 -3.19
C PHE A 330 -3.56 -17.31 -1.98
N ILE A 331 -2.69 -16.83 -1.10
CA ILE A 331 -3.06 -16.00 0.05
C ILE A 331 -2.14 -14.78 0.06
N THR A 332 -2.74 -13.58 0.06
CA THR A 332 -2.00 -12.32 0.14
C THR A 332 -2.00 -11.79 1.58
N ILE A 333 -0.82 -11.65 2.17
CA ILE A 333 -0.60 -11.06 3.49
C ILE A 333 -0.26 -9.59 3.33
N ASP A 334 -1.07 -8.72 3.92
CA ASP A 334 -0.90 -7.25 3.87
C ASP A 334 -0.48 -6.73 5.25
N GLY A 335 0.75 -6.27 5.38
CA GLY A 335 1.30 -5.79 6.65
C GLY A 335 0.61 -4.50 7.15
N ALA A 336 0.60 -4.30 8.47
CA ALA A 336 0.03 -3.10 9.11
C ALA A 336 0.72 -1.80 8.65
N GLU A 337 1.96 -1.87 8.18
CA GLU A 337 2.68 -0.77 7.54
C GLU A 337 2.15 -0.41 6.14
N GLY A 338 1.17 -1.11 5.63
CA GLY A 338 0.48 -0.82 4.39
C GLY A 338 -0.10 0.60 4.35
N GLY A 339 -0.42 1.10 3.16
CA GLY A 339 -0.99 2.43 2.97
C GLY A 339 -2.36 2.41 2.34
N THR A 340 -3.08 3.52 2.49
CA THR A 340 -4.38 3.75 1.86
C THR A 340 -4.58 5.23 1.56
N GLY A 341 -5.56 5.56 0.72
CA GLY A 341 -5.94 6.95 0.45
C GLY A 341 -6.67 7.62 1.61
N ALA A 342 -7.41 6.86 2.42
CA ALA A 342 -8.15 7.37 3.58
C ALA A 342 -8.32 6.27 4.63
N ALA A 343 -7.88 6.55 5.86
CA ALA A 343 -8.07 5.69 7.03
C ALA A 343 -8.23 6.56 8.28
N PRO A 344 -8.99 6.11 9.29
CA PRO A 344 -8.92 6.68 10.62
C PRO A 344 -7.51 6.54 11.21
N VAL A 345 -7.06 7.55 11.95
CA VAL A 345 -5.68 7.65 12.46
C VAL A 345 -5.33 6.48 13.37
N GLU A 346 -6.24 6.11 14.24
CA GLU A 346 -6.06 5.01 15.21
C GLU A 346 -5.92 3.66 14.50
N TYR A 347 -6.69 3.42 13.45
CA TYR A 347 -6.59 2.18 12.66
C TYR A 347 -5.24 2.06 11.98
N THR A 348 -4.76 3.15 11.37
CA THR A 348 -3.46 3.17 10.67
C THR A 348 -2.28 2.98 11.62
N ASN A 349 -2.39 3.49 12.85
CA ASN A 349 -1.24 3.54 13.75
C ASN A 349 -1.19 2.37 14.75
N PHE A 350 -2.33 1.72 15.06
CA PHE A 350 -2.39 0.82 16.21
C PHE A 350 -3.06 -0.53 15.93
N ILE A 351 -3.65 -0.76 14.74
CA ILE A 351 -4.36 -2.01 14.45
C ILE A 351 -3.69 -2.76 13.30
N GLY A 352 -3.54 -4.08 13.46
CA GLY A 352 -2.96 -4.99 12.48
C GLY A 352 -1.57 -5.48 12.85
N THR A 353 -1.19 -6.61 12.27
CA THR A 353 0.13 -7.21 12.47
C THR A 353 1.09 -6.70 11.39
N PRO A 354 2.31 -6.26 11.75
CA PRO A 354 3.37 -5.97 10.79
C PRO A 354 3.63 -7.13 9.83
N LEU A 355 4.04 -6.83 8.60
CA LEU A 355 4.19 -7.81 7.52
C LEU A 355 5.07 -9.00 7.93
N GLU A 356 6.25 -8.73 8.47
CA GLU A 356 7.22 -9.75 8.83
C GLU A 356 6.62 -10.81 9.77
N ALA A 357 6.00 -10.38 10.87
CA ALA A 357 5.37 -11.28 11.84
C ALA A 357 4.15 -12.01 11.27
N GLY A 358 3.35 -11.31 10.46
CA GLY A 358 2.19 -11.91 9.79
C GLY A 358 2.57 -12.95 8.75
N LEU A 359 3.60 -12.66 7.96
CA LEU A 359 4.09 -13.53 6.90
C LEU A 359 4.66 -14.84 7.47
N VAL A 360 5.55 -14.75 8.48
CA VAL A 360 6.13 -15.92 9.14
C VAL A 360 5.04 -16.78 9.77
N PHE A 361 4.08 -16.17 10.47
CA PHE A 361 2.99 -16.92 11.09
C PHE A 361 2.14 -17.67 10.05
N VAL A 362 1.74 -17.00 8.97
CA VAL A 362 0.94 -17.62 7.91
C VAL A 362 1.71 -18.72 7.18
N HIS A 363 2.98 -18.46 6.84
CA HIS A 363 3.84 -19.45 6.23
C HIS A 363 3.90 -20.73 7.09
N ASN A 364 4.21 -20.59 8.37
CA ASN A 364 4.30 -21.73 9.30
C ASN A 364 2.96 -22.44 9.51
N ALA A 365 1.84 -21.71 9.58
CA ALA A 365 0.52 -22.32 9.69
C ALA A 365 0.21 -23.22 8.49
N LEU A 366 0.55 -22.76 7.27
CA LEU A 366 0.38 -23.54 6.05
C LEU A 366 1.36 -24.73 5.96
N VAL A 367 2.61 -24.55 6.40
CA VAL A 367 3.61 -25.64 6.49
C VAL A 367 3.16 -26.67 7.51
N GLY A 368 2.82 -26.24 8.73
CA GLY A 368 2.41 -27.12 9.82
C GLY A 368 1.14 -27.94 9.52
N THR A 369 0.26 -27.41 8.67
CA THR A 369 -0.94 -28.12 8.17
C THR A 369 -0.70 -28.91 6.87
N GLY A 370 0.52 -28.88 6.30
CA GLY A 370 0.89 -29.66 5.12
C GLY A 370 0.26 -29.18 3.80
N VAL A 371 -0.16 -27.90 3.71
CA VAL A 371 -0.79 -27.34 2.50
C VAL A 371 0.03 -26.24 1.82
N ARG A 372 1.18 -25.85 2.37
CA ARG A 372 2.00 -24.72 1.90
C ARG A 372 2.47 -24.87 0.45
N ASP A 373 2.82 -26.04 0.02
CA ASP A 373 3.29 -26.36 -1.33
C ASP A 373 2.22 -26.16 -2.41
N LYS A 374 0.95 -26.26 -2.01
CA LYS A 374 -0.23 -26.12 -2.89
C LYS A 374 -0.78 -24.71 -2.97
N ILE A 375 -0.34 -23.81 -2.09
CA ILE A 375 -0.83 -22.42 -1.96
C ILE A 375 0.33 -21.46 -2.11
N ARG A 376 0.20 -20.48 -3.01
CA ARG A 376 1.20 -19.40 -3.12
C ARG A 376 0.96 -18.33 -2.07
N VAL A 377 2.02 -17.90 -1.40
CA VAL A 377 1.98 -16.81 -0.43
C VAL A 377 2.49 -15.55 -1.09
N ILE A 378 1.60 -14.56 -1.19
CA ILE A 378 1.91 -13.23 -1.70
C ILE A 378 2.01 -12.28 -0.50
N CYS A 379 2.97 -11.37 -0.50
CA CYS A 379 3.08 -10.37 0.56
C CYS A 379 2.96 -8.94 0.02
N SER A 380 2.44 -8.04 0.83
CA SER A 380 2.43 -6.60 0.58
C SER A 380 2.63 -5.81 1.86
N GLY A 381 3.40 -4.73 1.79
CA GLY A 381 3.73 -3.86 2.92
C GLY A 381 5.10 -3.22 2.73
N LYS A 382 5.14 -1.96 2.30
CA LYS A 382 6.39 -1.18 2.07
C LYS A 382 7.46 -1.88 1.21
N VAL A 383 7.09 -2.74 0.29
CA VAL A 383 8.05 -3.33 -0.67
C VAL A 383 8.50 -2.26 -1.65
N THR A 384 9.79 -1.91 -1.67
CA THR A 384 10.35 -0.77 -2.40
C THR A 384 11.59 -1.10 -3.24
N ASN A 385 12.30 -2.16 -2.91
CA ASN A 385 13.59 -2.49 -3.52
C ASN A 385 13.85 -4.00 -3.55
N GLY A 386 14.96 -4.40 -4.17
CA GLY A 386 15.33 -5.81 -4.30
C GLY A 386 15.66 -6.50 -2.97
N PHE A 387 16.15 -5.76 -1.97
CA PHE A 387 16.41 -6.31 -0.64
C PHE A 387 15.13 -6.62 0.12
N ASP A 388 14.07 -5.80 -0.06
CA ASP A 388 12.76 -6.11 0.52
C ASP A 388 12.18 -7.40 -0.11
N LEU A 389 12.37 -7.61 -1.43
CA LEU A 389 11.98 -8.87 -2.08
C LEU A 389 12.75 -10.05 -1.48
N LEU A 390 14.07 -9.92 -1.39
CA LEU A 390 14.96 -10.95 -0.87
C LEU A 390 14.58 -11.36 0.56
N THR A 391 14.36 -10.39 1.42
CA THR A 391 13.98 -10.61 2.81
C THR A 391 12.61 -11.28 2.93
N ASN A 392 11.59 -10.77 2.21
CA ASN A 392 10.25 -11.33 2.28
C ASN A 392 10.17 -12.74 1.69
N ILE A 393 10.92 -13.04 0.63
CA ILE A 393 10.96 -14.40 0.06
C ILE A 393 11.70 -15.34 1.03
N ALA A 394 12.79 -14.90 1.64
CA ALA A 394 13.47 -15.67 2.67
C ALA A 394 12.57 -16.01 3.87
N LEU A 395 11.63 -15.12 4.22
CA LEU A 395 10.65 -15.32 5.30
C LEU A 395 9.46 -16.20 4.92
N GLY A 396 9.31 -16.57 3.65
CA GLY A 396 8.29 -17.52 3.20
C GLY A 396 7.27 -16.98 2.20
N ALA A 397 7.47 -15.78 1.63
CA ALA A 397 6.68 -15.32 0.48
C ALA A 397 7.16 -16.00 -0.82
N ASP A 398 6.25 -16.20 -1.78
CA ASP A 398 6.58 -16.57 -3.15
C ASP A 398 6.66 -15.32 -4.05
N ILE A 399 5.79 -14.34 -3.79
CA ILE A 399 5.57 -13.14 -4.60
C ILE A 399 5.42 -11.92 -3.68
N CYS A 400 5.92 -10.77 -4.14
CA CYS A 400 5.78 -9.48 -3.46
C CYS A 400 4.91 -8.52 -4.30
N ASN A 401 4.04 -7.79 -3.62
CA ASN A 401 3.23 -6.73 -4.22
C ASN A 401 3.66 -5.36 -3.70
N SER A 402 3.74 -4.38 -4.60
CA SER A 402 4.09 -3.00 -4.27
C SER A 402 3.02 -2.02 -4.75
N ALA A 403 2.53 -1.15 -3.85
CA ALA A 403 1.58 -0.09 -4.19
C ALA A 403 2.28 1.28 -4.28
N ARG A 404 2.77 1.78 -3.15
CA ARG A 404 3.29 3.15 -3.05
C ARG A 404 4.56 3.38 -3.85
N ALA A 405 5.46 2.39 -3.95
CA ALA A 405 6.63 2.53 -4.81
C ALA A 405 6.23 2.58 -6.30
N MET A 406 5.24 1.81 -6.73
CA MET A 406 4.67 1.91 -8.08
C MET A 406 3.99 3.27 -8.33
N MET A 407 3.33 3.86 -7.31
CA MET A 407 2.82 5.24 -7.39
C MET A 407 3.96 6.26 -7.49
N MET A 408 5.05 6.08 -6.74
CA MET A 408 6.23 6.95 -6.80
C MET A 408 6.89 6.87 -8.17
N SER A 409 6.96 5.71 -8.81
CA SER A 409 7.52 5.58 -10.15
C SER A 409 6.80 6.45 -11.18
N ILE A 410 5.49 6.68 -11.04
CA ILE A 410 4.72 7.58 -11.92
C ILE A 410 4.70 9.05 -11.46
N GLY A 411 5.38 9.39 -10.34
CA GLY A 411 5.54 10.76 -9.88
C GLY A 411 4.83 11.13 -8.58
N CYS A 412 4.41 10.18 -7.75
CA CYS A 412 3.96 10.49 -6.38
C CYS A 412 5.13 11.03 -5.55
N ILE A 413 4.96 12.18 -4.92
CA ILE A 413 5.97 12.86 -4.09
C ILE A 413 5.70 12.73 -2.58
N GLN A 414 4.81 11.86 -2.16
CA GLN A 414 4.42 11.67 -0.77
C GLN A 414 3.82 12.95 -0.11
N SER A 415 3.06 13.73 -0.86
CA SER A 415 2.40 14.95 -0.34
C SER A 415 1.31 14.68 0.72
N LYS A 416 0.92 13.40 0.92
CA LYS A 416 -0.10 12.95 1.90
C LYS A 416 -1.49 13.59 1.72
N GLN A 417 -1.82 14.10 0.53
CA GLN A 417 -3.11 14.74 0.19
C GLN A 417 -4.06 13.80 -0.59
N CYS A 418 -3.89 12.49 -0.42
CA CYS A 418 -4.64 11.49 -1.20
C CYS A 418 -6.15 11.48 -0.88
N ASN A 419 -6.55 11.83 0.35
CA ASN A 419 -7.94 11.89 0.80
C ASN A 419 -8.65 13.20 0.40
N ALA A 420 -7.90 14.29 0.18
CA ALA A 420 -8.45 15.64 -0.02
C ALA A 420 -8.78 15.98 -1.48
N ASN A 421 -8.55 15.06 -2.43
CA ASN A 421 -8.68 15.31 -3.87
C ASN A 421 -7.80 16.47 -4.40
N THR A 422 -6.68 16.76 -3.73
CA THR A 422 -5.75 17.86 -4.02
C THR A 422 -4.34 17.39 -4.33
N CYS A 423 -4.15 16.10 -4.67
CA CYS A 423 -2.86 15.54 -5.02
C CYS A 423 -2.17 16.37 -6.11
N PRO A 424 -1.03 17.02 -5.84
CA PRO A 424 -0.42 17.98 -6.76
C PRO A 424 0.15 17.33 -8.03
N THR A 425 0.43 16.02 -7.98
CA THR A 425 1.04 15.27 -9.09
C THR A 425 0.04 14.53 -9.97
N GLY A 426 -1.28 14.70 -9.71
CA GLY A 426 -2.30 14.05 -10.51
C GLY A 426 -2.53 12.56 -10.26
N VAL A 427 -1.75 11.94 -9.35
CA VAL A 427 -1.82 10.49 -9.10
C VAL A 427 -3.10 10.10 -8.36
N ALA A 428 -3.45 10.79 -7.26
CA ALA A 428 -4.55 10.42 -6.38
C ALA A 428 -5.64 11.52 -6.30
N THR A 429 -6.05 12.07 -7.45
CA THR A 429 -7.07 13.11 -7.57
C THR A 429 -7.97 12.87 -8.76
N GLN A 430 -9.23 13.35 -8.68
CA GLN A 430 -10.18 13.34 -9.79
C GLN A 430 -10.29 14.71 -10.49
N LYS A 431 -9.49 15.71 -10.07
CA LYS A 431 -9.45 17.03 -10.71
C LYS A 431 -8.66 16.98 -12.03
N LYS A 432 -9.35 17.13 -13.17
CA LYS A 432 -8.75 17.06 -14.53
C LYS A 432 -7.52 17.95 -14.70
N ARG A 433 -7.54 19.18 -14.14
CA ARG A 433 -6.41 20.12 -14.21
C ARG A 433 -5.11 19.59 -13.58
N LEU A 434 -5.22 18.74 -12.54
CA LEU A 434 -4.06 18.14 -11.89
C LEU A 434 -3.63 16.84 -12.59
N GLN A 435 -4.59 16.09 -13.16
CA GLN A 435 -4.32 14.87 -13.93
C GLN A 435 -3.55 15.18 -15.22
N TYR A 436 -3.74 16.36 -15.80
CA TYR A 436 -3.08 16.79 -17.04
C TYR A 436 -1.54 16.64 -16.96
N GLY A 437 -0.94 16.91 -15.81
CA GLY A 437 0.52 16.75 -15.59
C GLY A 437 1.02 15.30 -15.60
N LEU A 438 0.11 14.31 -15.50
CA LEU A 438 0.47 12.89 -15.55
C LEU A 438 0.29 12.34 -16.96
N VAL A 439 1.36 12.39 -17.76
CA VAL A 439 1.38 11.95 -19.16
C VAL A 439 1.56 10.43 -19.21
N VAL A 440 0.49 9.70 -19.53
CA VAL A 440 0.41 8.23 -19.48
C VAL A 440 1.51 7.56 -20.32
N ASP A 441 1.73 8.06 -21.54
CA ASP A 441 2.67 7.43 -22.48
C ASP A 441 4.14 7.57 -22.08
N GLU A 442 4.48 8.53 -21.23
CA GLU A 442 5.78 8.65 -20.59
C GLU A 442 5.86 7.79 -19.32
N LYS A 443 4.82 7.86 -18.49
CA LYS A 443 4.81 7.21 -17.17
C LYS A 443 4.79 5.68 -17.24
N LYS A 444 4.23 5.09 -18.29
CA LYS A 444 4.24 3.62 -18.48
C LYS A 444 5.65 3.05 -18.51
N PHE A 445 6.62 3.75 -19.12
CA PHE A 445 8.01 3.31 -19.15
C PHE A 445 8.66 3.37 -17.77
N LEU A 446 8.33 4.40 -16.98
CA LEU A 446 8.87 4.54 -15.63
C LEU A 446 8.41 3.39 -14.71
N VAL A 447 7.17 2.92 -14.87
CA VAL A 447 6.65 1.75 -14.15
C VAL A 447 7.40 0.48 -14.53
N ALA A 448 7.55 0.22 -15.83
CA ALA A 448 8.28 -0.95 -16.34
C ALA A 448 9.76 -0.92 -15.91
N ASN A 449 10.42 0.23 -16.02
CA ASN A 449 11.81 0.41 -15.59
C ASN A 449 11.99 0.15 -14.10
N PHE A 450 11.13 0.71 -13.26
CA PHE A 450 11.18 0.49 -11.82
C PHE A 450 11.06 -1.00 -11.48
N HIS A 451 10.12 -1.70 -12.10
CA HIS A 451 9.97 -3.15 -11.94
C HIS A 451 11.24 -3.88 -12.36
N ASN A 452 11.68 -3.70 -13.61
CA ASN A 452 12.81 -4.44 -14.19
C ASN A 452 14.11 -4.21 -13.42
N ASN A 453 14.42 -2.95 -13.06
CA ASN A 453 15.61 -2.62 -12.27
C ASN A 453 15.56 -3.17 -10.85
N THR A 454 14.35 -3.28 -10.26
CA THR A 454 14.18 -3.88 -8.94
C THR A 454 14.35 -5.39 -8.99
N ILE A 455 13.78 -6.06 -9.99
CA ILE A 455 13.98 -7.51 -10.21
C ILE A 455 15.47 -7.80 -10.52
N LYS A 456 16.11 -7.01 -11.37
CA LYS A 456 17.55 -7.15 -11.66
C LYS A 456 18.38 -7.08 -10.37
N SER A 457 18.21 -6.04 -9.57
CA SER A 457 18.91 -5.87 -8.30
C SER A 457 18.64 -7.02 -7.32
N PHE A 458 17.40 -7.53 -7.29
CA PHE A 458 17.04 -8.70 -6.49
C PHE A 458 17.80 -9.96 -6.94
N LEU A 459 17.83 -10.24 -8.25
CA LEU A 459 18.51 -11.42 -8.79
C LEU A 459 20.04 -11.34 -8.62
N GLU A 460 20.63 -10.15 -8.75
CA GLU A 460 22.06 -9.94 -8.47
C GLU A 460 22.39 -10.27 -7.00
N MET A 461 21.54 -9.88 -6.06
CA MET A 461 21.72 -10.25 -4.65
C MET A 461 21.55 -11.75 -4.41
N VAL A 462 20.58 -12.42 -5.04
CA VAL A 462 20.43 -13.89 -4.96
C VAL A 462 21.72 -14.58 -5.44
N GLY A 463 22.29 -14.12 -6.56
CA GLY A 463 23.59 -14.60 -7.04
C GLY A 463 24.73 -14.33 -6.06
N ALA A 464 24.77 -13.16 -5.44
CA ALA A 464 25.78 -12.83 -4.41
C ALA A 464 25.71 -13.75 -3.18
N LEU A 465 24.54 -14.28 -2.84
CA LEU A 465 24.37 -15.28 -1.79
C LEU A 465 24.81 -16.69 -2.22
N GLY A 466 25.26 -16.88 -3.46
CA GLY A 466 25.66 -18.19 -4.01
C GLY A 466 24.48 -19.07 -4.45
N LEU A 467 23.29 -18.50 -4.61
CA LEU A 467 22.07 -19.20 -4.99
C LEU A 467 21.81 -19.10 -6.50
N ASN A 468 21.24 -20.16 -7.07
CA ASN A 468 20.84 -20.19 -8.48
C ASN A 468 19.37 -19.76 -8.69
N ASN A 469 18.52 -19.96 -7.66
CA ASN A 469 17.10 -19.68 -7.76
C ASN A 469 16.62 -18.90 -6.52
N PRO A 470 15.81 -17.85 -6.68
CA PRO A 470 15.18 -17.19 -5.53
C PRO A 470 14.39 -18.10 -4.60
N SER A 471 13.87 -19.23 -5.09
CA SER A 471 13.16 -20.21 -4.26
C SER A 471 14.07 -20.97 -3.27
N ASP A 472 15.40 -20.86 -3.42
CA ASP A 472 16.39 -21.45 -2.51
C ASP A 472 16.69 -20.53 -1.31
N LEU A 473 16.13 -19.30 -1.30
CA LEU A 473 16.26 -18.38 -0.16
C LEU A 473 15.67 -18.99 1.10
N LYS A 474 16.41 -18.83 2.20
CA LYS A 474 16.04 -19.33 3.53
C LYS A 474 16.18 -18.22 4.57
N PRO A 475 15.45 -18.30 5.68
CA PRO A 475 15.59 -17.34 6.79
C PRO A 475 17.03 -17.22 7.31
N SER A 476 17.82 -18.29 7.26
CA SER A 476 19.23 -18.32 7.66
C SER A 476 20.16 -17.44 6.81
N HIS A 477 19.74 -17.02 5.62
CA HIS A 477 20.52 -16.11 4.78
C HIS A 477 20.43 -14.64 5.21
N ILE A 478 19.50 -14.30 6.11
CA ILE A 478 19.24 -12.93 6.55
C ILE A 478 19.58 -12.80 8.03
N MET A 479 20.39 -11.82 8.36
CA MET A 479 20.79 -11.48 9.72
C MET A 479 20.15 -10.19 10.19
N ARG A 480 19.92 -10.08 11.48
CA ARG A 480 19.45 -8.84 12.14
C ARG A 480 20.22 -8.61 13.44
N ARG A 481 20.59 -7.37 13.67
CA ARG A 481 21.07 -6.92 14.97
C ARG A 481 19.87 -6.75 15.91
N ILE A 482 19.82 -7.56 16.97
CA ILE A 482 18.71 -7.55 17.94
C ILE A 482 19.10 -6.91 19.27
N GLY A 483 20.38 -6.67 19.48
CA GLY A 483 20.95 -5.98 20.63
C GLY A 483 22.22 -5.24 20.25
N VAL A 484 22.84 -4.53 21.20
CA VAL A 484 24.06 -3.74 20.96
C VAL A 484 25.18 -4.66 20.46
N ASP A 485 25.32 -5.85 21.03
CA ASP A 485 26.35 -6.86 20.78
C ASP A 485 25.75 -8.21 20.31
N GLU A 486 24.45 -8.27 20.04
CA GLU A 486 23.76 -9.49 19.65
C GLU A 486 23.19 -9.39 18.23
N VAL A 487 23.53 -10.40 17.40
CA VAL A 487 22.99 -10.58 16.07
C VAL A 487 22.43 -12.00 15.92
N LYS A 488 21.30 -12.12 15.21
CA LYS A 488 20.65 -13.42 14.94
C LYS A 488 20.21 -13.49 13.49
N SER A 489 20.23 -14.69 12.93
CA SER A 489 19.55 -14.98 11.66
C SER A 489 18.04 -15.11 11.88
N PHE A 490 17.26 -14.97 10.82
CA PHE A 490 15.80 -15.00 10.94
C PHE A 490 15.25 -16.36 11.38
N ASP A 491 15.94 -17.47 11.10
CA ASP A 491 15.60 -18.78 11.65
C ASP A 491 15.95 -18.95 13.15
N GLN A 492 16.77 -18.06 13.70
CA GLN A 492 17.01 -17.97 15.15
C GLN A 492 16.06 -16.99 15.85
N ILE A 493 15.49 -16.03 15.10
CA ILE A 493 14.50 -15.06 15.62
C ILE A 493 13.10 -15.66 15.64
N TYR A 494 12.76 -16.43 14.61
CA TYR A 494 11.43 -17.01 14.42
C TYR A 494 11.48 -18.54 14.47
N THR A 495 10.47 -19.13 15.09
CA THR A 495 10.26 -20.58 15.07
C THR A 495 9.73 -20.99 13.69
N TYR A 496 10.44 -21.89 13.00
CA TYR A 496 9.97 -22.53 11.76
C TYR A 496 9.56 -23.98 12.04
N VAL A 497 8.53 -24.44 11.32
CA VAL A 497 7.90 -25.74 11.53
C VAL A 497 8.13 -26.67 10.34
N ASN A 498 8.04 -27.99 10.56
CA ASN A 498 8.15 -28.99 9.52
C ASN A 498 6.79 -29.24 8.83
N PRO A 499 6.78 -29.69 7.56
CA PRO A 499 5.54 -30.03 6.85
C PRO A 499 4.66 -31.03 7.63
N GLY A 500 3.38 -30.69 7.81
CA GLY A 500 2.42 -31.53 8.51
C GLY A 500 2.60 -31.66 10.03
N GLN A 501 3.50 -30.89 10.63
CA GLN A 501 3.86 -31.01 12.05
C GLN A 501 2.65 -30.82 12.97
N PHE A 502 1.71 -29.94 12.64
CA PHE A 502 0.50 -29.73 13.46
C PHE A 502 -0.44 -30.92 13.44
N LEU A 503 -0.46 -31.69 12.35
CA LEU A 503 -1.32 -32.86 12.20
C LEU A 503 -0.85 -34.06 13.04
N ASN A 504 0.44 -34.08 13.37
CA ASN A 504 1.06 -35.13 14.17
C ASN A 504 1.03 -34.81 15.69
N GLY A 505 0.34 -33.73 16.10
CA GLY A 505 0.23 -33.32 17.50
C GLY A 505 1.48 -32.63 18.08
N ASN A 506 2.56 -32.49 17.30
CA ASN A 506 3.80 -31.83 17.72
C ASN A 506 3.76 -30.33 17.35
N ILE A 507 2.94 -29.56 18.06
CA ILE A 507 2.71 -28.15 17.77
C ILE A 507 3.59 -27.30 18.70
N PRO A 508 4.48 -26.42 18.18
CA PRO A 508 5.24 -25.50 19.02
C PRO A 508 4.34 -24.61 19.87
N ASP A 509 4.80 -24.23 21.05
CA ASP A 509 4.01 -23.44 22.02
C ASP A 509 3.47 -22.13 21.44
N ASP A 510 4.24 -21.45 20.59
CA ASP A 510 3.84 -20.22 19.90
C ASP A 510 2.60 -20.37 18.99
N TYR A 511 2.29 -21.61 18.57
CA TYR A 511 1.18 -21.95 17.68
C TYR A 511 0.07 -22.72 18.38
N LYS A 512 0.40 -23.45 19.45
CA LYS A 512 -0.48 -24.43 20.12
C LYS A 512 -1.79 -23.81 20.60
N ILE A 513 -1.72 -22.72 21.38
CA ILE A 513 -2.90 -22.04 21.89
C ILE A 513 -3.82 -21.55 20.76
N HIS A 514 -3.24 -21.08 19.64
CA HIS A 514 -4.00 -20.59 18.50
C HIS A 514 -4.64 -21.74 17.72
N TRP A 515 -3.96 -22.88 17.63
CA TRP A 515 -4.51 -24.08 17.00
C TRP A 515 -5.64 -24.68 17.83
N GLU A 516 -5.50 -24.76 19.14
CA GLU A 516 -6.53 -25.30 20.05
C GLU A 516 -7.82 -24.45 20.03
N HIS A 517 -7.68 -23.12 20.02
CA HIS A 517 -8.83 -22.20 19.96
C HIS A 517 -9.47 -22.04 18.58
N ALA A 518 -8.85 -22.56 17.54
CA ALA A 518 -9.34 -22.41 16.17
C ALA A 518 -10.55 -23.30 15.92
N ASP A 519 -11.64 -22.73 15.43
CA ASP A 519 -12.86 -23.42 15.04
C ASP A 519 -13.13 -23.20 13.54
N PRO A 520 -13.17 -24.25 12.69
CA PRO A 520 -13.39 -24.07 11.25
C PRO A 520 -14.77 -23.51 10.90
N ASP A 521 -15.73 -23.56 11.81
CA ASP A 521 -17.10 -23.08 11.60
C ASP A 521 -17.34 -21.67 12.20
N LYS A 522 -16.29 -21.03 12.74
CA LYS A 522 -16.39 -19.72 13.38
C LYS A 522 -15.09 -18.91 13.21
N PHE A 523 -15.25 -17.61 12.90
CA PHE A 523 -14.12 -16.66 13.02
C PHE A 523 -13.88 -16.21 14.45
#